data_c1c20418fb52eea0ee1246a4640543f6
#
_entry.id   c1c20418fb52eea0ee1246a4640543f6
#
_cell.length_a   1.000
_cell.length_b   1.000
_cell.length_c   1.000
_cell.angle_alpha   90.00
_cell.angle_beta   90.00
_cell.angle_gamma   90.00
#
_symmetry.space_group_name_H-M   'P 1'
#
loop_
_entity.id
_entity.type
_entity.pdbx_description
1 polymer ?
#
loop_
_entity_poly.entity_id
_entity_poly.type
_entity_poly.pdbx_seq_one_letter_code
_entity_poly.pdbx_strand_id
1 'polypeptide(L)'
;RTNYRHDPREEVYIYRMQGQTESVRNVFMKYITKLNDLKTHPQFYNTLTSNCTTDIWYNTQGNESRLPFSWKILASGYVPSYLYEEKRIDTSIPFAELERRVHANVRAHAANGAPNFSQLIRAQGPLADNQNVDVSKPGEQK
;
A
#
# COMPACT_ATOMS: atom_id res chain seq x y z
N ARG A 1 3.20 -5.12 11.53
CA ARG A 1 4.07 -5.79 12.53
C ARG A 1 3.91 -7.31 12.53
N THR A 2 2.75 -7.85 12.29
CA THR A 2 2.50 -9.31 12.31
C THR A 2 3.07 -10.01 11.10
N ASN A 3 2.85 -9.49 9.90
CA ASN A 3 3.17 -10.15 8.63
C ASN A 3 4.63 -10.58 8.49
N TYR A 4 5.60 -9.74 8.87
CA TYR A 4 7.01 -10.10 8.77
C TYR A 4 7.52 -11.03 9.89
N ARG A 5 6.67 -11.36 10.86
CA ARG A 5 6.99 -12.29 11.98
C ARG A 5 6.49 -13.70 11.75
N HIS A 6 5.61 -13.91 10.75
CA HIS A 6 5.12 -15.25 10.41
C HIS A 6 6.22 -16.10 9.78
N ASP A 7 6.05 -17.41 9.88
CA ASP A 7 6.85 -18.40 9.18
C ASP A 7 5.92 -19.22 8.26
N PRO A 8 6.07 -19.18 6.93
CA PRO A 8 7.06 -18.38 6.19
C PRO A 8 6.81 -16.88 6.27
N ARG A 9 7.88 -16.08 6.19
CA ARG A 9 7.80 -14.61 6.22
C ARG A 9 7.05 -14.10 5.00
N GLU A 10 6.12 -13.17 5.23
CA GLU A 10 5.49 -12.42 4.14
C GLU A 10 6.38 -11.25 3.73
N GLU A 11 6.54 -11.07 2.43
CA GLU A 11 7.22 -9.92 1.87
C GLU A 11 6.26 -8.74 1.75
N VAL A 12 6.58 -7.63 2.41
CA VAL A 12 5.71 -6.45 2.50
C VAL A 12 6.32 -5.28 1.74
N TYR A 13 5.54 -4.71 0.84
CA TYR A 13 5.91 -3.55 0.02
C TYR A 13 4.98 -2.39 0.32
N ILE A 14 5.51 -1.18 0.47
CA ILE A 14 4.73 0.03 0.77
C ILE A 14 4.90 1.03 -0.36
N TYR A 15 4.01 0.99 -1.33
CA TYR A 15 3.98 1.92 -2.45
C TYR A 15 3.25 3.21 -2.09
N ARG A 16 3.83 4.34 -2.51
CA ARG A 16 3.16 5.64 -2.40
C ARG A 16 2.35 5.88 -3.66
N MET A 17 1.03 5.98 -3.50
CA MET A 17 0.13 6.27 -4.60
C MET A 17 0.23 7.74 -5.02
N GLN A 18 0.23 7.97 -6.35
CA GLN A 18 0.07 9.30 -6.94
C GLN A 18 -1.42 9.52 -7.25
N GLY A 19 -1.94 10.67 -6.87
CA GLY A 19 -3.34 11.02 -7.11
C GLY A 19 -3.76 12.29 -6.40
N GLN A 20 -4.86 12.86 -6.83
CA GLN A 20 -5.45 14.02 -6.16
C GLN A 20 -6.04 13.59 -4.81
N THR A 21 -5.83 14.40 -3.78
CA THR A 21 -6.29 14.12 -2.41
C THR A 21 -7.78 13.84 -2.34
N GLU A 22 -8.58 14.59 -3.12
CA GLU A 22 -10.03 14.41 -3.16
C GLU A 22 -10.43 13.04 -3.73
N SER A 23 -9.80 12.59 -4.81
CA SER A 23 -10.02 11.26 -5.38
C SER A 23 -9.68 10.15 -4.37
N VAL A 24 -8.56 10.29 -3.66
CA VAL A 24 -8.14 9.32 -2.63
C VAL A 24 -9.14 9.28 -1.49
N ARG A 25 -9.60 10.45 -1.04
CA ARG A 25 -10.63 10.56 0.00
C ARG A 25 -11.93 9.88 -0.42
N ASN A 26 -12.38 10.11 -1.64
CA ASN A 26 -13.62 9.52 -2.17
C ASN A 26 -13.53 7.98 -2.23
N VAL A 27 -12.41 7.43 -2.70
CA VAL A 27 -12.16 5.97 -2.68
C VAL A 27 -12.19 5.44 -1.26
N PHE A 28 -11.52 6.11 -0.33
CA PHE A 28 -11.50 5.71 1.08
C PHE A 28 -12.91 5.73 1.70
N MET A 29 -13.69 6.78 1.47
CA MET A 29 -15.05 6.86 1.99
C MET A 29 -15.96 5.77 1.45
N LYS A 30 -15.89 5.48 0.14
CA LYS A 30 -16.62 4.36 -0.47
C LYS A 30 -16.23 3.03 0.17
N TYR A 31 -14.94 2.81 0.40
CA TYR A 31 -14.43 1.60 1.04
C TYR A 31 -14.97 1.45 2.47
N ILE A 32 -14.93 2.51 3.28
CA ILE A 32 -15.48 2.50 4.64
C ILE A 32 -17.00 2.24 4.63
N THR A 33 -17.73 2.86 3.70
CA THR A 33 -19.18 2.62 3.54
C THR A 33 -19.45 1.14 3.25
N LYS A 34 -18.68 0.55 2.32
CA LYS A 34 -18.81 -0.88 2.00
C LYS A 34 -18.49 -1.78 3.18
N LEU A 35 -17.45 -1.47 3.97
CA LEU A 35 -17.13 -2.23 5.18
C LEU A 35 -18.25 -2.18 6.21
N ASN A 36 -18.89 -1.02 6.38
CA ASN A 36 -20.03 -0.87 7.29
C ASN A 36 -21.25 -1.65 6.79
N ASP A 37 -21.49 -1.66 5.48
CA ASP A 37 -22.57 -2.45 4.87
C ASP A 37 -22.35 -3.96 5.07
N LEU A 38 -21.13 -4.45 4.89
CA LEU A 38 -20.79 -5.86 5.12
C LEU A 38 -21.04 -6.32 6.56
N LYS A 39 -21.03 -5.42 7.53
CA LYS A 39 -21.37 -5.73 8.92
C LYS A 39 -22.82 -6.14 9.08
N THR A 40 -23.73 -5.53 8.31
CA THR A 40 -25.17 -5.77 8.36
C THR A 40 -25.66 -6.72 7.26
N HIS A 41 -24.96 -6.72 6.12
CA HIS A 41 -25.25 -7.54 4.95
C HIS A 41 -24.00 -8.35 4.56
N PRO A 42 -23.66 -9.43 5.28
CA PRO A 42 -22.49 -10.24 4.99
C PRO A 42 -22.54 -10.84 3.58
N GLN A 43 -21.41 -10.78 2.88
CA GLN A 43 -21.26 -11.37 1.55
C GLN A 43 -20.14 -12.43 1.57
N PHE A 44 -20.28 -13.46 0.75
CA PHE A 44 -19.22 -14.43 0.60
C PHE A 44 -18.03 -13.85 -0.19
N TYR A 45 -16.84 -14.14 0.31
CA TYR A 45 -15.62 -13.84 -0.42
C TYR A 45 -15.51 -14.74 -1.66
N ASN A 46 -15.21 -14.12 -2.80
CA ASN A 46 -14.96 -14.85 -4.03
C ASN A 46 -13.63 -14.37 -4.64
N THR A 47 -12.66 -15.27 -4.73
CA THR A 47 -11.31 -14.96 -5.19
C THR A 47 -11.27 -14.32 -6.58
N LEU A 48 -12.22 -14.62 -7.45
CA LEU A 48 -12.25 -14.08 -8.81
C LEU A 48 -13.03 -12.78 -8.94
N THR A 49 -14.15 -12.63 -8.22
CA THR A 49 -15.09 -11.52 -8.45
C THR A 49 -15.15 -10.50 -7.33
N SER A 50 -14.84 -10.90 -6.10
CA SER A 50 -14.95 -10.04 -4.90
C SER A 50 -13.80 -10.29 -3.93
N ASN A 51 -12.57 -10.07 -4.40
CA ASN A 51 -11.37 -10.09 -3.59
C ASN A 51 -10.97 -8.67 -3.16
N CYS A 52 -9.98 -8.56 -2.25
CA CYS A 52 -9.52 -7.29 -1.72
C CYS A 52 -9.07 -6.29 -2.82
N THR A 53 -8.55 -6.77 -3.94
CA THR A 53 -8.05 -5.93 -5.03
C THR A 53 -9.17 -5.46 -5.95
N THR A 54 -10.08 -6.37 -6.33
CA THR A 54 -11.25 -6.02 -7.15
C THR A 54 -12.15 -5.03 -6.43
N ASP A 55 -12.33 -5.16 -5.12
CA ASP A 55 -13.11 -4.24 -4.32
C ASP A 55 -12.51 -2.83 -4.31
N ILE A 56 -11.20 -2.72 -4.16
CA ILE A 56 -10.51 -1.42 -4.28
C ILE A 56 -10.71 -0.84 -5.69
N TRP A 57 -10.52 -1.65 -6.72
CA TRP A 57 -10.71 -1.23 -8.11
C TRP A 57 -12.15 -0.73 -8.36
N TYR A 58 -13.17 -1.45 -7.90
CA TYR A 58 -14.57 -1.01 -8.00
C TYR A 58 -14.80 0.36 -7.34
N ASN A 59 -14.16 0.61 -6.19
CA ASN A 59 -14.28 1.90 -5.50
C ASN A 59 -13.60 3.05 -6.25
N THR A 60 -12.70 2.79 -7.19
CA THR A 60 -12.13 3.82 -8.07
C THR A 60 -13.06 4.21 -9.22
N GLN A 61 -14.09 3.39 -9.54
CA GLN A 61 -15.01 3.68 -10.63
C GLN A 61 -15.88 4.91 -10.32
N GLY A 62 -16.10 5.74 -11.33
CA GLY A 62 -16.83 7.00 -11.18
C GLY A 62 -15.99 8.18 -10.71
N ASN A 63 -14.68 8.04 -10.56
CA ASN A 63 -13.74 9.12 -10.29
C ASN A 63 -12.98 9.49 -11.57
N GLU A 64 -12.48 10.74 -11.65
CA GLU A 64 -11.59 11.18 -12.74
C GLU A 64 -10.33 10.33 -12.86
N SER A 65 -9.89 9.75 -11.74
CA SER A 65 -8.72 8.86 -11.64
C SER A 65 -9.06 7.38 -11.87
N ARG A 66 -10.12 7.09 -12.61
CA ARG A 66 -10.53 5.72 -12.91
C ARG A 66 -9.38 4.89 -13.47
N LEU A 67 -9.18 3.70 -12.89
CA LEU A 67 -8.25 2.71 -13.40
C LEU A 67 -8.96 1.82 -14.44
N PRO A 68 -8.38 1.59 -15.64
CA PRO A 68 -8.94 0.65 -16.60
C PRO A 68 -8.95 -0.77 -16.03
N PHE A 69 -9.80 -1.63 -16.55
CA PHE A 69 -9.78 -3.03 -16.12
C PHE A 69 -8.55 -3.75 -16.69
N SER A 70 -7.88 -4.52 -15.85
CA SER A 70 -6.79 -5.40 -16.25
C SER A 70 -6.92 -6.73 -15.50
N TRP A 71 -6.55 -7.85 -16.14
CA TRP A 71 -6.49 -9.15 -15.49
C TRP A 71 -5.54 -9.15 -14.26
N LYS A 72 -4.56 -8.25 -14.24
CA LYS A 72 -3.62 -8.05 -13.12
C LYS A 72 -4.32 -7.66 -11.81
N ILE A 73 -5.52 -7.10 -11.89
CA ILE A 73 -6.35 -6.78 -10.73
C ILE A 73 -6.87 -8.06 -10.05
N LEU A 74 -7.07 -9.13 -10.82
CA LEU A 74 -7.53 -10.41 -10.30
C LEU A 74 -6.41 -11.18 -9.59
N ALA A 75 -5.16 -10.88 -9.90
CA ALA A 75 -3.99 -11.52 -9.33
C ALA A 75 -3.16 -10.48 -8.55
N SER A 76 -3.36 -10.42 -7.23
CA SER A 76 -2.82 -9.37 -6.35
C SER A 76 -1.31 -9.14 -6.47
N GLY A 77 -0.53 -10.17 -6.78
CA GLY A 77 0.92 -10.06 -6.99
C GLY A 77 1.31 -9.18 -8.20
N TYR A 78 0.41 -8.99 -9.17
CA TYR A 78 0.67 -8.17 -10.36
C TYR A 78 0.16 -6.72 -10.23
N VAL A 79 -0.53 -6.41 -9.15
CA VAL A 79 -1.08 -5.05 -8.92
C VAL A 79 0.00 -3.97 -8.91
N PRO A 80 1.18 -4.14 -8.27
CA PRO A 80 2.22 -3.13 -8.30
C PRO A 80 2.70 -2.81 -9.73
N SER A 81 2.94 -3.83 -10.57
CA SER A 81 3.36 -3.61 -11.97
C SER A 81 2.26 -2.91 -12.77
N TYR A 82 1.00 -3.27 -12.55
CA TYR A 82 -0.14 -2.60 -13.16
C TYR A 82 -0.22 -1.11 -12.76
N LEU A 83 -0.08 -0.80 -11.47
CA LEU A 83 -0.09 0.59 -10.99
C LEU A 83 1.10 1.40 -11.53
N TYR A 84 2.24 0.75 -11.76
CA TYR A 84 3.40 1.38 -12.40
C TYR A 84 3.12 1.71 -13.88
N GLU A 85 2.55 0.78 -14.64
CA GLU A 85 2.14 0.98 -16.05
C GLU A 85 1.13 2.12 -16.19
N GLU A 86 0.16 2.19 -15.27
CA GLU A 86 -0.87 3.24 -15.21
C GLU A 86 -0.37 4.55 -14.58
N LYS A 87 0.92 4.66 -14.27
CA LYS A 87 1.55 5.85 -13.65
C LYS A 87 0.86 6.28 -12.36
N ARG A 88 0.40 5.32 -11.55
CA ARG A 88 -0.25 5.57 -10.27
C ARG A 88 0.71 5.50 -9.10
N ILE A 89 1.92 5.04 -9.33
CA ILE A 89 3.06 5.05 -8.41
C ILE A 89 4.25 5.70 -9.13
N ASP A 90 5.36 5.88 -8.42
CA ASP A 90 6.53 6.55 -8.98
C ASP A 90 7.09 5.79 -10.20
N THR A 91 7.17 6.48 -11.34
CA THR A 91 7.73 5.98 -12.59
C THR A 91 9.03 6.68 -12.98
N SER A 92 9.60 7.50 -12.09
CA SER A 92 10.87 8.19 -12.33
C SER A 92 12.08 7.26 -12.32
N ILE A 93 11.92 6.07 -11.74
CA ILE A 93 12.95 5.02 -11.67
C ILE A 93 12.39 3.70 -12.22
N PRO A 94 13.25 2.77 -12.70
CA PRO A 94 12.81 1.45 -13.16
C PRO A 94 12.02 0.68 -12.09
N PHE A 95 11.01 -0.09 -12.50
CA PHE A 95 10.12 -0.81 -11.57
C PHE A 95 10.87 -1.71 -10.58
N ALA A 96 11.88 -2.45 -11.04
CA ALA A 96 12.69 -3.33 -10.18
C ALA A 96 13.47 -2.54 -9.11
N GLU A 97 13.87 -1.32 -9.40
CA GLU A 97 14.51 -0.42 -8.44
C GLU A 97 13.49 0.12 -7.44
N LEU A 98 12.32 0.53 -7.93
CA LEU A 98 11.20 0.95 -7.07
C LEU A 98 10.83 -0.16 -6.10
N GLU A 99 10.66 -1.39 -6.57
CA GLU A 99 10.29 -2.54 -5.76
C GLU A 99 11.29 -2.79 -4.62
N ARG A 100 12.60 -2.72 -4.91
CA ARG A 100 13.64 -2.82 -3.88
C ARG A 100 13.54 -1.72 -2.82
N ARG A 101 13.28 -0.48 -3.23
CA ARG A 101 13.20 0.67 -2.31
C ARG A 101 11.96 0.63 -1.41
N VAL A 102 10.84 0.16 -1.93
CA VAL A 102 9.57 0.11 -1.18
C VAL A 102 9.43 -1.15 -0.32
N HIS A 103 10.34 -2.11 -0.46
CA HIS A 103 10.38 -3.30 0.38
C HIS A 103 10.56 -2.91 1.85
N ALA A 104 9.60 -3.29 2.71
CA ALA A 104 9.48 -2.74 4.05
C ALA A 104 10.01 -3.64 5.18
N ASN A 105 10.31 -4.92 4.90
CA ASN A 105 10.61 -5.90 5.96
C ASN A 105 11.81 -5.49 6.84
N VAL A 106 12.91 -5.03 6.25
CA VAL A 106 14.10 -4.62 7.00
C VAL A 106 13.77 -3.44 7.91
N ARG A 107 13.09 -2.41 7.37
CA ARG A 107 12.67 -1.23 8.14
C ARG A 107 11.67 -1.59 9.24
N ALA A 108 10.73 -2.49 8.94
CA ALA A 108 9.75 -2.95 9.92
C ALA A 108 10.41 -3.73 11.07
N HIS A 109 11.46 -4.49 10.77
CA HIS A 109 12.24 -5.19 11.78
C HIS A 109 13.00 -4.21 12.67
N ALA A 110 13.73 -3.26 12.08
CA ALA A 110 14.49 -2.24 12.80
C ALA A 110 13.58 -1.35 13.67
N ALA A 111 12.40 -1.00 13.18
CA ALA A 111 11.42 -0.18 13.90
C ALA A 111 10.54 -0.98 14.89
N ASN A 112 10.82 -2.25 15.11
CA ASN A 112 9.99 -3.09 15.98
C ASN A 112 10.02 -2.58 17.43
N GLY A 113 8.82 -2.32 17.97
CA GLY A 113 8.69 -1.75 19.34
C GLY A 113 8.66 -0.21 19.38
N ALA A 114 9.14 0.49 18.36
CA ALA A 114 9.14 1.94 18.34
C ALA A 114 7.71 2.52 18.39
N PRO A 115 7.45 3.59 19.19
CA PRO A 115 6.14 4.23 19.26
C PRO A 115 5.74 4.88 17.93
N ASN A 116 6.69 5.37 17.15
CA ASN A 116 6.52 5.97 15.83
C ASN A 116 6.72 4.97 14.66
N PHE A 117 6.51 3.69 14.89
CA PHE A 117 6.67 2.61 13.91
C PHE A 117 6.08 2.95 12.52
N SER A 118 4.85 3.51 12.51
CA SER A 118 4.17 3.86 11.27
C SER A 118 4.89 4.93 10.45
N GLN A 119 5.59 5.84 11.10
CA GLN A 119 6.41 6.87 10.43
C GLN A 119 7.70 6.24 9.89
N LEU A 120 8.39 5.44 10.72
CA LEU A 120 9.66 4.82 10.37
C LEU A 120 9.56 3.91 9.14
N ILE A 121 8.53 3.08 9.03
CA ILE A 121 8.35 2.20 7.87
C ILE A 121 8.01 2.95 6.57
N ARG A 122 7.52 4.20 6.66
CA ARG A 122 7.19 5.07 5.53
C ARG A 122 8.25 6.12 5.22
N ALA A 123 9.23 6.30 6.09
CA ALA A 123 10.24 7.37 6.00
C ALA A 123 11.09 7.31 4.72
N GLN A 124 11.17 6.13 4.09
CA GLN A 124 11.85 5.92 2.81
C GLN A 124 10.81 5.71 1.71
N GLY A 125 10.11 6.78 1.34
CA GLY A 125 9.39 6.81 0.06
C GLY A 125 10.39 6.70 -1.11
N PRO A 126 9.92 6.39 -2.33
CA PRO A 126 10.79 6.19 -3.50
C PRO A 126 11.69 7.39 -3.86
N LEU A 127 11.44 8.56 -3.28
CA LEU A 127 12.19 9.80 -3.50
C LEU A 127 12.98 10.27 -2.27
N ALA A 128 13.02 9.51 -1.17
CA ALA A 128 13.88 9.87 -0.05
C ALA A 128 15.29 9.35 -0.34
N ASP A 129 16.16 10.26 -0.72
CA ASP A 129 17.60 10.01 -0.72
C ASP A 129 18.04 9.31 0.57
N ASN A 130 19.02 8.41 0.44
CA ASN A 130 19.68 7.67 1.50
C ASN A 130 20.37 8.61 2.53
N GLN A 131 19.62 9.44 3.21
CA GLN A 131 20.13 10.10 4.41
C GLN A 131 19.79 9.20 5.59
N ASN A 132 20.85 8.60 6.15
CA ASN A 132 20.92 7.85 7.38
C ASN A 132 19.84 8.29 8.38
N VAL A 133 18.78 7.51 8.49
CA VAL A 133 17.96 7.57 9.70
C VAL A 133 18.78 6.86 10.77
N ASP A 134 19.51 7.64 11.55
CA ASP A 134 20.21 7.15 12.73
C ASP A 134 19.18 6.59 13.71
N VAL A 135 19.03 5.26 13.67
CA VAL A 135 18.09 4.50 14.50
C VAL A 135 18.54 4.46 15.98
N SER A 136 19.73 5.02 16.30
CA SER A 136 20.35 4.93 17.61
C SER A 136 19.98 6.04 18.61
N LYS A 137 19.15 7.03 18.21
CA LYS A 137 18.69 8.06 19.14
C LYS A 137 17.23 7.84 19.56
N PRO A 138 16.93 7.28 20.75
CA PRO A 138 15.64 7.43 21.38
C PRO A 138 15.42 8.91 21.68
N GLY A 139 14.29 9.44 21.21
CA GLY A 139 13.97 10.87 21.25
C GLY A 139 14.08 11.48 22.66
N GLU A 140 15.05 12.35 22.82
CA GLU A 140 15.07 13.34 23.87
C GLU A 140 14.04 14.41 23.50
N GLN A 141 12.88 14.35 24.11
CA GLN A 141 11.93 15.45 24.12
C GLN A 141 11.93 16.08 25.51
N LYS A 142 12.37 17.33 25.54
CA LYS A 142 12.07 18.25 26.65
C LYS A 142 10.63 18.69 26.60
#